data_7139742972032fe19762a0cab46995fe
#
_entry.id   7139742972032fe19762a0cab46995fe
#
_cell.length_a   1.000
_cell.length_b   1.000
_cell.length_c   1.000
_cell.angle_alpha   90.00
_cell.angle_beta   90.00
_cell.angle_gamma   90.00
#
_symmetry.space_group_name_H-M   'P 1'
#
loop_
_entity.id
_entity.type
_entity.pdbx_description
1 polymer ?
#
loop_
_entity_poly.entity_id
_entity_poly.type
_entity_poly.pdbx_seq_one_letter_code
_entity_poly.pdbx_strand_id
1 'polypeptide(L)'
;MSLTINKMLNIKGRTCLITGACGKVGQALSLALSEMGCNLILLDHPKTNLKELKNQISKKFKNEIILIPCDLESSREIDEVNLSIEKNFNSLDILINNAAFVGSSNLKGWATSLENQSLDTWRRAIEVNLTASFKLIQNTKKFLEKSSHASIINIGSIYGIYGPDLSIYENTNMNNPAAYSVSKAGLLQLTRWMSTVLAPKIRVNSISPGGIFRNQPEEFVKRYIHKTPLKRMGSESDVVGAAVYLSTDLSSWVTGQNIIVDGGWGVW
;
A
#
# COMPACT_ATOMS: atom_id res chain seq x y z
N MET A 1 0.33 -25.06 -24.31
CA MET A 1 1.57 -24.26 -24.20
C MET A 1 2.10 -24.40 -22.79
N SER A 2 3.37 -24.75 -22.59
CA SER A 2 3.94 -24.84 -21.25
C SER A 2 4.06 -23.42 -20.65
N LEU A 3 3.42 -23.18 -19.53
CA LEU A 3 3.59 -21.99 -18.71
C LEU A 3 4.99 -22.02 -18.10
N THR A 4 5.84 -21.05 -18.45
CA THR A 4 7.16 -20.90 -17.84
C THR A 4 7.12 -19.80 -16.77
N ILE A 5 7.96 -19.90 -15.76
CA ILE A 5 8.11 -18.87 -14.71
C ILE A 5 8.33 -17.48 -15.31
N ASN A 6 9.15 -17.37 -16.34
CA ASN A 6 9.41 -16.10 -17.01
C ASN A 6 8.15 -15.48 -17.65
N LYS A 7 7.25 -16.30 -18.19
CA LYS A 7 5.96 -15.81 -18.72
C LYS A 7 5.05 -15.34 -17.59
N MET A 8 4.99 -16.08 -16.48
CA MET A 8 4.16 -15.72 -15.33
C MET A 8 4.66 -14.46 -14.63
N LEU A 9 5.96 -14.21 -14.61
CA LEU A 9 6.58 -13.00 -14.07
C LEU A 9 6.45 -11.78 -14.98
N ASN A 10 6.14 -11.96 -16.26
CA ASN A 10 6.16 -10.88 -17.23
C ASN A 10 4.99 -9.92 -17.05
N ILE A 11 5.29 -8.72 -16.62
CA ILE A 11 4.35 -7.60 -16.51
C ILE A 11 4.73 -6.41 -17.39
N LYS A 12 5.62 -6.63 -18.36
CA LYS A 12 6.07 -5.59 -19.30
C LYS A 12 4.87 -5.02 -20.06
N GLY A 13 4.74 -3.69 -20.04
CA GLY A 13 3.66 -2.97 -20.71
C GLY A 13 2.34 -2.94 -19.91
N ARG A 14 2.21 -3.68 -18.81
CA ARG A 14 1.06 -3.52 -17.90
C ARG A 14 1.09 -2.15 -17.26
N THR A 15 -0.08 -1.61 -16.92
CA THR A 15 -0.24 -0.30 -16.28
C THR A 15 -0.57 -0.48 -14.81
N CYS A 16 0.23 0.15 -13.93
CA CYS A 16 0.06 0.10 -12.48
C CYS A 16 -0.21 1.49 -11.90
N LEU A 17 -1.30 1.65 -11.14
CA LEU A 17 -1.55 2.82 -10.31
C LEU A 17 -1.07 2.55 -8.89
N ILE A 18 -0.25 3.44 -8.35
CA ILE A 18 0.28 3.36 -6.99
C ILE A 18 -0.09 4.64 -6.24
N THR A 19 -0.82 4.51 -5.12
CA THR A 19 -1.10 5.64 -4.23
C THR A 19 -0.02 5.78 -3.16
N GLY A 20 0.23 7.03 -2.71
CA GLY A 20 1.33 7.30 -1.78
C GLY A 20 2.70 6.98 -2.40
N ALA A 21 2.84 7.25 -3.69
CA ALA A 21 4.00 6.88 -4.50
C ALA A 21 5.31 7.53 -4.01
N CYS A 22 5.26 8.74 -3.44
CA CYS A 22 6.41 9.45 -2.88
C CYS A 22 6.81 8.95 -1.48
N GLY A 23 5.97 8.16 -0.81
CA GLY A 23 6.34 7.48 0.43
C GLY A 23 7.42 6.42 0.17
N LYS A 24 8.23 6.09 1.17
CA LYS A 24 9.38 5.19 0.96
C LYS A 24 8.97 3.80 0.40
N VAL A 25 7.88 3.21 0.90
CA VAL A 25 7.34 1.95 0.34
C VAL A 25 6.85 2.17 -1.09
N GLY A 26 6.10 3.26 -1.34
CA GLY A 26 5.64 3.61 -2.68
C GLY A 26 6.78 3.79 -3.68
N GLN A 27 7.88 4.43 -3.28
CA GLN A 27 9.08 4.56 -4.12
C GLN A 27 9.71 3.20 -4.44
N ALA A 28 9.87 2.32 -3.44
CA ALA A 28 10.42 0.98 -3.64
C ALA A 28 9.56 0.14 -4.59
N LEU A 29 8.24 0.19 -4.43
CA LEU A 29 7.28 -0.48 -5.32
C LEU A 29 7.33 0.10 -6.74
N SER A 30 7.37 1.42 -6.87
CA SER A 30 7.44 2.10 -8.17
C SER A 30 8.71 1.75 -8.94
N LEU A 31 9.86 1.71 -8.26
CA LEU A 31 11.13 1.31 -8.85
C LEU A 31 11.11 -0.15 -9.31
N ALA A 32 10.67 -1.07 -8.46
CA ALA A 32 10.65 -2.50 -8.78
C ALA A 32 9.71 -2.83 -9.95
N LEU A 33 8.49 -2.27 -9.95
CA LEU A 33 7.55 -2.52 -11.05
C LEU A 33 8.01 -1.85 -12.34
N SER A 34 8.67 -0.70 -12.26
CA SER A 34 9.27 -0.05 -13.42
C SER A 34 10.42 -0.88 -14.00
N GLU A 35 11.27 -1.48 -13.17
CA GLU A 35 12.34 -2.40 -13.59
C GLU A 35 11.78 -3.61 -14.35
N MET A 36 10.61 -4.10 -13.96
CA MET A 36 9.90 -5.17 -14.65
C MET A 36 9.15 -4.72 -15.92
N GLY A 37 9.25 -3.44 -16.29
CA GLY A 37 8.68 -2.89 -17.52
C GLY A 37 7.24 -2.41 -17.41
N CYS A 38 6.72 -2.23 -16.21
CA CYS A 38 5.38 -1.68 -15.98
C CYS A 38 5.32 -0.19 -16.28
N ASN A 39 4.26 0.28 -16.94
CA ASN A 39 3.90 1.69 -16.99
C ASN A 39 3.30 2.13 -15.66
N LEU A 40 3.57 3.34 -15.22
CA LEU A 40 3.19 3.80 -13.90
C LEU A 40 2.24 5.00 -13.92
N ILE A 41 1.26 4.94 -13.04
CA ILE A 41 0.44 6.07 -12.62
C ILE A 41 0.81 6.33 -11.16
N LEU A 42 1.59 7.39 -10.92
CA LEU A 42 2.06 7.77 -9.60
C LEU A 42 1.10 8.79 -9.00
N LEU A 43 0.36 8.39 -7.98
CA LEU A 43 -0.57 9.24 -7.26
C LEU A 43 -0.03 9.54 -5.86
N ASP A 44 0.00 10.82 -5.50
CA ASP A 44 0.36 11.25 -4.15
C ASP A 44 -0.25 12.63 -3.85
N HIS A 45 -0.21 13.01 -2.57
CA HIS A 45 -0.70 14.30 -2.11
C HIS A 45 -0.04 15.46 -2.89
N PRO A 46 -0.79 16.54 -3.25
CA PRO A 46 -0.28 17.64 -4.07
C PRO A 46 0.99 18.34 -3.53
N LYS A 47 1.24 18.25 -2.23
CA LYS A 47 2.45 18.82 -1.58
C LYS A 47 3.70 17.98 -1.75
N THR A 48 3.62 16.76 -2.29
CA THR A 48 4.79 15.88 -2.50
C THR A 48 5.48 16.15 -3.84
N ASN A 49 6.73 15.71 -3.98
CA ASN A 49 7.50 15.94 -5.21
C ASN A 49 7.44 14.73 -6.16
N LEU A 50 6.27 14.50 -6.75
CA LEU A 50 6.07 13.45 -7.76
C LEU A 50 7.01 13.57 -8.98
N LYS A 51 7.38 14.81 -9.36
CA LYS A 51 8.29 15.06 -10.49
C LYS A 51 9.69 14.51 -10.23
N GLU A 52 10.19 14.64 -9.01
CA GLU A 52 11.48 14.09 -8.64
C GLU A 52 11.49 12.57 -8.71
N LEU A 53 10.45 11.91 -8.18
CA LEU A 53 10.30 10.46 -8.28
C LEU A 53 10.25 9.99 -9.74
N LYS A 54 9.45 10.65 -10.59
CA LYS A 54 9.43 10.37 -12.02
C LYS A 54 10.82 10.48 -12.64
N ASN A 55 11.55 11.55 -12.35
CA ASN A 55 12.90 11.77 -12.88
C ASN A 55 13.88 10.68 -12.42
N GLN A 56 13.81 10.25 -11.16
CA GLN A 56 14.64 9.15 -10.64
C GLN A 56 14.37 7.83 -11.38
N ILE A 57 13.10 7.50 -11.61
CA ILE A 57 12.70 6.29 -12.33
C ILE A 57 13.11 6.39 -13.81
N SER A 58 12.81 7.51 -14.48
CA SER A 58 13.07 7.68 -15.92
C SER A 58 14.55 7.74 -16.29
N LYS A 59 15.45 8.01 -15.32
CA LYS A 59 16.90 7.88 -15.51
C LYS A 59 17.34 6.42 -15.69
N LYS A 60 16.58 5.46 -15.15
CA LYS A 60 16.92 4.04 -15.12
C LYS A 60 16.10 3.22 -16.11
N PHE A 61 14.83 3.57 -16.30
CA PHE A 61 13.86 2.78 -17.02
C PHE A 61 13.08 3.64 -18.04
N LYS A 62 12.66 3.02 -19.16
CA LYS A 62 11.96 3.71 -20.27
C LYS A 62 10.46 3.42 -20.27
N ASN A 63 9.83 3.49 -19.11
CA ASN A 63 8.40 3.25 -18.95
C ASN A 63 7.61 4.55 -19.14
N GLU A 64 6.36 4.43 -19.53
CA GLU A 64 5.44 5.55 -19.49
C GLU A 64 5.06 5.84 -18.03
N ILE A 65 5.17 7.11 -17.60
CA ILE A 65 4.88 7.53 -16.25
C ILE A 65 4.01 8.79 -16.27
N ILE A 66 2.80 8.70 -15.75
CA ILE A 66 1.96 9.85 -15.45
C ILE A 66 1.91 10.14 -13.94
N LEU A 67 1.71 11.42 -13.64
CA LEU A 67 1.66 11.95 -12.28
C LEU A 67 0.25 12.47 -11.99
N ILE A 68 -0.33 12.06 -10.88
CA ILE A 68 -1.64 12.52 -10.42
C ILE A 68 -1.47 13.09 -9.01
N PRO A 69 -1.30 14.41 -8.86
CA PRO A 69 -1.46 15.05 -7.56
C PRO A 69 -2.92 14.86 -7.11
N CYS A 70 -3.14 14.25 -5.93
CA CYS A 70 -4.47 13.98 -5.41
C CYS A 70 -4.44 13.92 -3.89
N ASP A 71 -5.26 14.73 -3.24
CA ASP A 71 -5.53 14.61 -1.81
C ASP A 71 -6.60 13.52 -1.59
N LEU A 72 -6.20 12.43 -0.95
CA LEU A 72 -7.10 11.32 -0.68
C LEU A 72 -8.14 11.60 0.43
N GLU A 73 -8.07 12.76 1.09
CA GLU A 73 -9.16 13.27 1.93
C GLU A 73 -10.25 13.98 1.08
N SER A 74 -9.96 14.25 -0.21
CA SER A 74 -10.87 14.91 -1.14
C SER A 74 -11.57 13.91 -2.06
N SER A 75 -12.82 13.61 -1.78
CA SER A 75 -13.65 12.73 -2.62
C SER A 75 -13.72 13.20 -4.08
N ARG A 76 -13.74 14.53 -4.30
CA ARG A 76 -13.74 15.15 -5.63
C ARG A 76 -12.45 14.85 -6.40
N GLU A 77 -11.29 15.03 -5.75
CA GLU A 77 -10.00 14.78 -6.42
C GLU A 77 -9.84 13.28 -6.78
N ILE A 78 -10.36 12.38 -5.94
CA ILE A 78 -10.39 10.95 -6.24
C ILE A 78 -11.28 10.68 -7.48
N ASP A 79 -12.40 11.39 -7.67
CA ASP A 79 -13.24 11.23 -8.86
C ASP A 79 -12.51 11.68 -10.14
N GLU A 80 -11.67 12.70 -10.05
CA GLU A 80 -10.90 13.23 -11.17
C GLU A 80 -9.76 12.29 -11.63
N VAL A 81 -9.35 11.31 -10.82
CA VAL A 81 -8.35 10.30 -11.19
C VAL A 81 -8.74 9.55 -12.47
N ASN A 82 -10.01 9.25 -12.64
CA ASN A 82 -10.52 8.55 -13.82
C ASN A 82 -10.24 9.28 -15.13
N LEU A 83 -10.36 10.60 -15.14
CA LEU A 83 -10.10 11.44 -16.32
C LEU A 83 -8.64 11.32 -16.78
N SER A 84 -7.73 11.24 -15.80
CA SER A 84 -6.30 11.07 -16.07
C SER A 84 -5.97 9.69 -16.63
N ILE A 85 -6.63 8.64 -16.14
CA ILE A 85 -6.45 7.28 -16.65
C ILE A 85 -7.01 7.21 -18.08
N GLU A 86 -8.22 7.68 -18.30
CA GLU A 86 -8.92 7.63 -19.59
C GLU A 86 -8.17 8.36 -20.71
N LYS A 87 -7.49 9.47 -20.37
CA LYS A 87 -6.70 10.26 -21.32
C LYS A 87 -5.41 9.56 -21.76
N ASN A 88 -4.80 8.74 -20.92
CA ASN A 88 -3.44 8.23 -21.15
C ASN A 88 -3.40 6.71 -21.36
N PHE A 89 -4.34 5.96 -20.79
CA PHE A 89 -4.34 4.50 -20.84
C PHE A 89 -5.74 3.94 -21.11
N ASN A 90 -5.80 2.84 -21.86
CA ASN A 90 -7.06 2.16 -22.17
C ASN A 90 -7.53 1.24 -21.04
N SER A 91 -6.60 0.69 -20.26
CA SER A 91 -6.84 -0.27 -19.17
C SER A 91 -5.92 0.01 -17.98
N LEU A 92 -6.29 -0.53 -16.84
CA LEU A 92 -5.46 -0.61 -15.65
C LEU A 92 -5.30 -2.08 -15.29
N ASP A 93 -4.07 -2.53 -15.11
CA ASP A 93 -3.78 -3.93 -14.78
C ASP A 93 -3.55 -4.13 -13.28
N ILE A 94 -2.95 -3.15 -12.62
CA ILE A 94 -2.58 -3.24 -11.22
C ILE A 94 -2.98 -1.94 -10.49
N LEU A 95 -3.68 -2.09 -9.36
CA LEU A 95 -3.95 -1.00 -8.43
C LEU A 95 -3.30 -1.33 -7.08
N ILE A 96 -2.37 -0.49 -6.62
CA ILE A 96 -1.75 -0.61 -5.29
C ILE A 96 -2.21 0.53 -4.41
N ASN A 97 -3.12 0.25 -3.48
CA ASN A 97 -3.54 1.16 -2.42
C ASN A 97 -2.47 1.14 -1.31
N ASN A 98 -1.45 1.98 -1.46
CA ASN A 98 -0.31 2.06 -0.55
C ASN A 98 -0.34 3.32 0.33
N ALA A 99 -1.01 4.39 -0.11
CA ALA A 99 -1.14 5.59 0.70
C ALA A 99 -1.71 5.29 2.09
N ALA A 100 -1.18 5.99 3.09
CA ALA A 100 -1.69 5.88 4.45
C ALA A 100 -1.48 7.18 5.23
N PHE A 101 -2.51 7.57 5.98
CA PHE A 101 -2.37 8.53 7.06
C PHE A 101 -1.70 7.82 8.24
N VAL A 102 -0.45 8.12 8.46
CA VAL A 102 0.35 7.54 9.56
C VAL A 102 0.58 8.55 10.67
N GLY A 103 0.25 9.83 10.43
CA GLY A 103 0.52 10.94 11.34
C GLY A 103 2.01 11.11 11.65
N SER A 104 2.31 12.05 12.50
CA SER A 104 3.62 12.18 13.15
C SER A 104 3.43 12.04 14.66
N SER A 105 4.50 11.68 15.39
CA SER A 105 4.43 11.59 16.86
C SER A 105 3.99 12.90 17.53
N ASN A 106 4.21 14.03 16.85
CA ASN A 106 3.85 15.36 17.36
C ASN A 106 2.45 15.81 16.90
N LEU A 107 1.71 15.01 16.12
CA LEU A 107 0.37 15.37 15.71
C LEU A 107 -0.57 15.26 16.92
N LYS A 108 -1.18 16.39 17.29
CA LYS A 108 -2.09 16.47 18.44
C LYS A 108 -3.25 15.46 18.27
N GLY A 109 -3.49 14.68 19.29
CA GLY A 109 -4.56 13.69 19.31
C GLY A 109 -4.29 12.42 18.47
N TRP A 110 -3.03 12.17 18.08
CA TRP A 110 -2.64 10.98 17.31
C TRP A 110 -1.92 9.94 18.19
N ALA A 111 -0.61 10.04 18.35
CA ALA A 111 0.22 9.09 19.11
C ALA A 111 0.20 9.42 20.62
N THR A 112 -0.94 9.26 21.27
CA THR A 112 -1.17 9.64 22.67
C THR A 112 -2.03 8.60 23.38
N SER A 113 -2.30 8.82 24.70
CA SER A 113 -3.19 7.95 25.48
C SER A 113 -4.62 7.94 24.91
N LEU A 114 -5.38 6.91 25.22
CA LEU A 114 -6.74 6.71 24.67
C LEU A 114 -7.64 7.94 24.86
N GLU A 115 -7.61 8.55 26.03
CA GLU A 115 -8.47 9.68 26.41
C GLU A 115 -8.14 10.95 25.59
N ASN A 116 -6.92 11.03 25.09
CA ASN A 116 -6.41 12.18 24.35
C ASN A 116 -6.39 11.98 22.81
N GLN A 117 -6.77 10.79 22.33
CA GLN A 117 -6.91 10.57 20.88
C GLN A 117 -8.11 11.35 20.35
N SER A 118 -7.94 12.07 19.24
CA SER A 118 -8.98 12.96 18.71
C SER A 118 -9.82 12.30 17.61
N LEU A 119 -11.12 12.66 17.57
CA LEU A 119 -12.01 12.26 16.49
C LEU A 119 -11.59 12.85 15.12
N ASP A 120 -10.87 13.97 15.12
CA ASP A 120 -10.34 14.55 13.88
C ASP A 120 -9.30 13.61 13.24
N THR A 121 -8.26 13.24 13.99
CA THR A 121 -7.25 12.30 13.50
C THR A 121 -7.84 10.92 13.21
N TRP A 122 -8.84 10.48 13.96
CA TRP A 122 -9.61 9.27 13.69
C TRP A 122 -10.27 9.32 12.31
N ARG A 123 -11.05 10.39 12.04
CA ARG A 123 -11.75 10.54 10.74
C ARG A 123 -10.79 10.60 9.58
N ARG A 124 -9.69 11.35 9.71
CA ARG A 124 -8.65 11.45 8.67
C ARG A 124 -7.99 10.10 8.39
N ALA A 125 -7.67 9.32 9.42
CA ALA A 125 -7.12 7.98 9.24
C ALA A 125 -8.09 7.03 8.51
N ILE A 126 -9.36 7.04 8.88
CA ILE A 126 -10.39 6.25 8.20
C ILE A 126 -10.55 6.72 6.75
N GLU A 127 -10.59 8.03 6.51
CA GLU A 127 -10.77 8.59 5.16
C GLU A 127 -9.62 8.17 4.23
N VAL A 128 -8.37 8.42 4.62
CA VAL A 128 -7.21 8.12 3.76
C VAL A 128 -6.95 6.61 3.64
N ASN A 129 -6.98 5.87 4.78
CA ASN A 129 -6.54 4.47 4.79
C ASN A 129 -7.59 3.48 4.30
N LEU A 130 -8.86 3.85 4.38
CA LEU A 130 -9.97 2.94 4.09
C LEU A 130 -10.93 3.50 3.03
N THR A 131 -11.55 4.66 3.28
CA THR A 131 -12.57 5.24 2.40
C THR A 131 -11.99 5.54 1.01
N ALA A 132 -10.81 6.16 0.96
CA ALA A 132 -10.15 6.47 -0.32
C ALA A 132 -9.83 5.20 -1.13
N SER A 133 -9.37 4.13 -0.46
CA SER A 133 -9.11 2.84 -1.14
C SER A 133 -10.40 2.26 -1.72
N PHE A 134 -11.50 2.28 -0.98
CA PHE A 134 -12.80 1.85 -1.47
C PHE A 134 -13.24 2.66 -2.70
N LYS A 135 -13.17 3.99 -2.61
CA LYS A 135 -13.59 4.89 -3.69
C LYS A 135 -12.71 4.76 -4.93
N LEU A 136 -11.39 4.62 -4.78
CA LEU A 136 -10.49 4.38 -5.90
C LEU A 136 -10.79 3.05 -6.61
N ILE A 137 -11.10 1.99 -5.86
CA ILE A 137 -11.51 0.71 -6.46
C ILE A 137 -12.80 0.89 -7.27
N GLN A 138 -13.82 1.58 -6.72
CA GLN A 138 -15.06 1.87 -7.46
C GLN A 138 -14.78 2.62 -8.75
N ASN A 139 -14.00 3.68 -8.67
CA ASN A 139 -13.71 4.57 -9.79
C ASN A 139 -12.89 3.87 -10.87
N THR A 140 -11.91 3.04 -10.50
CA THR A 140 -11.00 2.39 -11.45
C THR A 140 -11.51 1.04 -11.96
N LYS A 141 -12.60 0.50 -11.40
CA LYS A 141 -13.17 -0.79 -11.77
C LYS A 141 -13.35 -0.96 -13.29
N LYS A 142 -13.91 0.05 -13.97
CA LYS A 142 -14.15 0.01 -15.43
C LYS A 142 -12.86 -0.16 -16.26
N PHE A 143 -11.71 0.28 -15.75
CA PHE A 143 -10.41 0.14 -16.40
C PHE A 143 -9.75 -1.21 -16.06
N LEU A 144 -9.90 -1.65 -14.80
CA LEU A 144 -9.45 -2.97 -14.35
C LEU A 144 -10.18 -4.10 -15.09
N GLU A 145 -11.48 -3.97 -15.33
CA GLU A 145 -12.27 -4.99 -16.06
C GLU A 145 -11.88 -5.16 -17.53
N LYS A 146 -11.14 -4.21 -18.11
CA LYS A 146 -10.59 -4.33 -19.46
C LYS A 146 -9.29 -5.14 -19.51
N SER A 147 -8.64 -5.34 -18.37
CA SER A 147 -7.43 -6.15 -18.27
C SER A 147 -7.78 -7.63 -18.08
N SER A 148 -7.00 -8.50 -18.73
CA SER A 148 -7.02 -9.95 -18.47
C SER A 148 -6.18 -10.38 -17.25
N HIS A 149 -5.49 -9.43 -16.61
CA HIS A 149 -4.52 -9.66 -15.53
C HIS A 149 -4.79 -8.80 -14.28
N ALA A 150 -6.02 -8.30 -14.13
CA ALA A 150 -6.35 -7.31 -13.12
C ALA A 150 -6.07 -7.79 -11.68
N SER A 151 -5.31 -6.97 -10.95
CA SER A 151 -4.94 -7.23 -9.56
C SER A 151 -5.02 -5.94 -8.72
N ILE A 152 -5.72 -6.01 -7.60
CA ILE A 152 -5.75 -4.96 -6.58
C ILE A 152 -4.95 -5.45 -5.38
N ILE A 153 -4.04 -4.60 -4.90
CA ILE A 153 -3.17 -4.88 -3.76
C ILE A 153 -3.36 -3.77 -2.72
N ASN A 154 -3.86 -4.12 -1.56
CA ASN A 154 -4.05 -3.20 -0.45
C ASN A 154 -2.90 -3.34 0.55
N ILE A 155 -2.17 -2.26 0.83
CA ILE A 155 -1.11 -2.28 1.84
C ILE A 155 -1.73 -2.10 3.22
N GLY A 156 -1.89 -3.23 3.90
CA GLY A 156 -2.37 -3.33 5.27
C GLY A 156 -1.31 -2.99 6.32
N SER A 157 -1.35 -3.70 7.43
CA SER A 157 -0.37 -3.67 8.52
C SER A 157 -0.59 -4.87 9.44
N ILE A 158 0.44 -5.31 10.15
CA ILE A 158 0.27 -6.24 11.28
C ILE A 158 -0.71 -5.69 12.32
N TYR A 159 -0.81 -4.37 12.48
CA TYR A 159 -1.79 -3.73 13.38
C TYR A 159 -3.23 -3.76 12.86
N GLY A 160 -3.48 -4.20 11.64
CA GLY A 160 -4.81 -4.59 11.17
C GLY A 160 -5.18 -6.03 11.52
N ILE A 161 -4.24 -6.81 12.06
CA ILE A 161 -4.40 -8.23 12.40
C ILE A 161 -4.32 -8.43 13.92
N TYR A 162 -3.31 -7.80 14.54
CA TYR A 162 -3.00 -7.96 15.95
C TYR A 162 -3.24 -6.67 16.73
N GLY A 163 -3.59 -6.80 18.01
CA GLY A 163 -3.54 -5.68 18.95
C GLY A 163 -2.10 -5.20 19.13
N PRO A 164 -1.90 -3.92 19.46
CA PRO A 164 -0.57 -3.40 19.72
C PRO A 164 0.00 -3.96 21.03
N ASP A 165 1.27 -4.38 20.99
CA ASP A 165 2.03 -4.56 22.21
C ASP A 165 2.57 -3.20 22.65
N LEU A 166 1.93 -2.60 23.66
CA LEU A 166 2.29 -1.28 24.13
C LEU A 166 3.64 -1.25 24.85
N SER A 167 4.15 -2.38 25.32
CA SER A 167 5.45 -2.46 26.00
C SER A 167 6.63 -2.07 25.13
N ILE A 168 6.52 -2.25 23.81
CA ILE A 168 7.58 -1.82 22.89
C ILE A 168 7.71 -0.30 22.75
N TYR A 169 6.67 0.46 23.14
CA TYR A 169 6.62 1.92 23.08
C TYR A 169 7.03 2.62 24.39
N GLU A 170 7.19 1.86 25.50
CA GLU A 170 7.55 2.42 26.82
C GLU A 170 8.82 3.26 26.73
N ASN A 171 8.82 4.39 27.43
CA ASN A 171 9.91 5.37 27.45
C ASN A 171 10.27 5.94 26.06
N THR A 172 9.31 5.98 25.13
CA THR A 172 9.45 6.62 23.83
C THR A 172 8.33 7.63 23.59
N ASN A 173 8.52 8.52 22.60
CA ASN A 173 7.46 9.44 22.15
C ASN A 173 6.54 8.78 21.10
N MET A 174 6.61 7.47 20.96
CA MET A 174 5.81 6.72 19.99
C MET A 174 4.60 6.07 20.66
N ASN A 175 3.57 5.83 19.89
CA ASN A 175 2.41 5.03 20.30
C ASN A 175 1.71 4.45 19.06
N ASN A 176 0.77 3.52 19.27
CA ASN A 176 -0.10 3.01 18.23
C ASN A 176 -1.49 3.62 18.35
N PRO A 177 -1.90 4.54 17.47
CA PRO A 177 -3.24 5.11 17.50
C PRO A 177 -4.31 4.07 17.13
N ALA A 178 -5.43 4.06 17.87
CA ALA A 178 -6.54 3.15 17.58
C ALA A 178 -7.07 3.30 16.15
N ALA A 179 -7.15 4.54 15.64
CA ALA A 179 -7.61 4.84 14.29
C ALA A 179 -6.74 4.17 13.21
N TYR A 180 -5.41 4.07 13.43
CA TYR A 180 -4.53 3.38 12.49
C TYR A 180 -4.87 1.89 12.44
N SER A 181 -4.90 1.21 13.58
CA SER A 181 -5.21 -0.21 13.67
C SER A 181 -6.57 -0.54 13.08
N VAL A 182 -7.61 0.22 13.46
CA VAL A 182 -8.97 0.01 12.97
C VAL A 182 -9.07 0.24 11.47
N SER A 183 -8.46 1.30 10.94
CA SER A 183 -8.47 1.56 9.49
C SER A 183 -7.79 0.44 8.70
N LYS A 184 -6.68 -0.08 9.21
CA LYS A 184 -5.97 -1.19 8.56
C LYS A 184 -6.73 -2.52 8.68
N ALA A 185 -7.39 -2.79 9.81
CA ALA A 185 -8.30 -3.94 9.94
C ALA A 185 -9.48 -3.85 8.97
N GLY A 186 -10.09 -2.65 8.86
CA GLY A 186 -11.13 -2.37 7.87
C GLY A 186 -10.67 -2.63 6.44
N LEU A 187 -9.43 -2.23 6.09
CA LEU A 187 -8.85 -2.46 4.76
C LEU A 187 -8.64 -3.95 4.47
N LEU A 188 -8.26 -4.77 5.46
CA LEU A 188 -8.16 -6.22 5.32
C LEU A 188 -9.54 -6.86 5.10
N GLN A 189 -10.57 -6.39 5.80
CA GLN A 189 -11.92 -6.88 5.59
C GLN A 189 -12.49 -6.41 4.23
N LEU A 190 -12.21 -5.18 3.83
CA LEU A 190 -12.54 -4.67 2.50
C LEU A 190 -11.90 -5.52 1.40
N THR A 191 -10.66 -5.96 1.58
CA THR A 191 -9.97 -6.88 0.66
C THR A 191 -10.77 -8.17 0.45
N ARG A 192 -11.22 -8.82 1.53
CA ARG A 192 -12.02 -10.05 1.46
C ARG A 192 -13.36 -9.80 0.76
N TRP A 193 -14.06 -8.74 1.12
CA TRP A 193 -15.35 -8.39 0.53
C TRP A 193 -15.20 -8.10 -0.97
N MET A 194 -14.23 -7.27 -1.35
CA MET A 194 -13.98 -6.93 -2.75
C MET A 194 -13.56 -8.14 -3.58
N SER A 195 -12.83 -9.11 -2.99
CA SER A 195 -12.42 -10.32 -3.71
C SER A 195 -13.59 -11.19 -4.15
N THR A 196 -14.69 -11.19 -3.41
CA THR A 196 -15.90 -11.93 -3.79
C THR A 196 -16.73 -11.18 -4.82
N VAL A 197 -16.82 -9.86 -4.71
CA VAL A 197 -17.66 -9.02 -5.58
C VAL A 197 -17.03 -8.81 -6.95
N LEU A 198 -15.70 -8.75 -7.05
CA LEU A 198 -14.96 -8.45 -8.27
C LEU A 198 -14.50 -9.71 -9.03
N ALA A 199 -14.57 -10.87 -8.40
CA ALA A 199 -14.29 -12.14 -9.07
C ALA A 199 -15.32 -12.42 -10.19
N PRO A 200 -14.95 -13.16 -11.25
CA PRO A 200 -13.65 -13.74 -11.51
C PRO A 200 -12.66 -12.80 -12.22
N LYS A 201 -13.09 -11.57 -12.54
CA LYS A 201 -12.32 -10.67 -13.41
C LYS A 201 -11.12 -10.02 -12.72
N ILE A 202 -11.24 -9.68 -11.44
CA ILE A 202 -10.25 -8.90 -10.71
C ILE A 202 -9.90 -9.64 -9.41
N ARG A 203 -8.63 -9.90 -9.20
CA ARG A 203 -8.12 -10.42 -7.92
C ARG A 203 -7.91 -9.27 -6.94
N VAL A 204 -8.22 -9.48 -5.68
CA VAL A 204 -8.02 -8.48 -4.63
C VAL A 204 -7.33 -9.14 -3.45
N ASN A 205 -6.13 -8.67 -3.10
CA ASN A 205 -5.34 -9.19 -2.01
C ASN A 205 -4.75 -8.05 -1.16
N SER A 206 -4.19 -8.37 -0.03
CA SER A 206 -3.49 -7.42 0.82
C SER A 206 -2.10 -7.92 1.20
N ILE A 207 -1.23 -6.98 1.54
CA ILE A 207 0.07 -7.23 2.14
C ILE A 207 0.07 -6.50 3.49
N SER A 208 0.44 -7.20 4.56
CA SER A 208 0.54 -6.62 5.90
C SER A 208 2.00 -6.61 6.36
N PRO A 209 2.71 -5.47 6.15
CA PRO A 209 4.06 -5.33 6.65
C PRO A 209 4.10 -5.26 8.18
N GLY A 210 5.18 -5.77 8.76
CA GLY A 210 5.61 -5.46 10.12
C GLY A 210 6.27 -4.08 10.20
N GLY A 211 6.94 -3.82 11.32
CA GLY A 211 7.66 -2.57 11.54
C GLY A 211 8.83 -2.41 10.57
N ILE A 212 8.78 -1.38 9.74
CA ILE A 212 9.87 -0.99 8.85
C ILE A 212 10.76 0.02 9.57
N PHE A 213 12.07 -0.19 9.51
CA PHE A 213 13.05 0.68 10.16
C PHE A 213 13.07 2.08 9.54
N ARG A 214 12.97 3.11 10.39
CA ARG A 214 12.90 4.53 10.01
C ARG A 214 13.58 5.42 11.03
N ASN A 215 14.71 4.97 11.59
CA ASN A 215 15.41 5.67 12.66
C ASN A 215 14.52 5.90 13.91
N GLN A 216 13.69 4.92 14.26
CA GLN A 216 12.94 4.93 15.51
C GLN A 216 13.90 4.92 16.72
N PRO A 217 13.41 5.36 17.93
CA PRO A 217 14.23 5.32 19.14
C PRO A 217 14.85 3.95 19.38
N GLU A 218 16.08 3.94 19.84
CA GLU A 218 16.88 2.71 20.01
C GLU A 218 16.18 1.67 20.90
N GLU A 219 15.55 2.13 21.97
CA GLU A 219 14.82 1.26 22.90
C GLU A 219 13.63 0.56 22.24
N PHE A 220 12.89 1.29 21.38
CA PHE A 220 11.84 0.67 20.57
C PHE A 220 12.41 -0.38 19.62
N VAL A 221 13.51 -0.04 18.92
CA VAL A 221 14.15 -0.96 17.94
C VAL A 221 14.62 -2.23 18.63
N LYS A 222 15.29 -2.14 19.78
CA LYS A 222 15.75 -3.29 20.56
C LYS A 222 14.60 -4.22 20.94
N ARG A 223 13.50 -3.66 21.48
CA ARG A 223 12.32 -4.44 21.89
C ARG A 223 11.62 -5.08 20.70
N TYR A 224 11.48 -4.34 19.59
CA TYR A 224 10.90 -4.85 18.36
C TYR A 224 11.70 -6.03 17.80
N ILE A 225 13.01 -5.89 17.68
CA ILE A 225 13.95 -6.94 17.22
C ILE A 225 13.92 -8.15 18.13
N HIS A 226 13.84 -7.95 19.45
CA HIS A 226 13.77 -9.05 20.42
C HIS A 226 12.58 -9.96 20.13
N LYS A 227 11.42 -9.39 19.81
CA LYS A 227 10.19 -10.14 19.45
C LYS A 227 10.21 -10.70 18.02
N THR A 228 11.05 -10.20 17.15
CA THR A 228 11.07 -10.63 15.74
C THR A 228 11.96 -11.87 15.57
N PRO A 229 11.45 -13.04 15.11
CA PRO A 229 12.26 -14.23 14.85
C PRO A 229 13.45 -13.97 13.93
N LEU A 230 13.28 -13.19 12.85
CA LEU A 230 14.37 -12.83 11.93
C LEU A 230 15.35 -11.78 12.49
N LYS A 231 15.20 -11.37 13.77
CA LYS A 231 16.13 -10.52 14.52
C LYS A 231 16.51 -9.21 13.85
N ARG A 232 15.58 -8.63 13.09
CA ARG A 232 15.69 -7.29 12.52
C ARG A 232 14.30 -6.68 12.31
N MET A 233 14.26 -5.37 12.17
CA MET A 233 13.10 -4.70 11.58
C MET A 233 13.10 -4.90 10.06
N GLY A 234 11.96 -4.71 9.43
CA GLY A 234 11.83 -4.74 7.98
C GLY A 234 12.45 -3.51 7.31
N SER A 235 12.60 -3.61 6.01
CA SER A 235 12.93 -2.53 5.08
C SER A 235 11.85 -2.44 4.01
N GLU A 236 11.86 -1.39 3.21
CA GLU A 236 10.91 -1.24 2.10
C GLU A 236 11.05 -2.37 1.09
N SER A 237 12.26 -2.87 0.85
CA SER A 237 12.52 -3.97 -0.08
C SER A 237 11.90 -5.30 0.36
N ASP A 238 11.67 -5.49 1.65
CA ASP A 238 11.01 -6.72 2.14
C ASP A 238 9.55 -6.82 1.66
N VAL A 239 8.90 -5.69 1.39
CA VAL A 239 7.51 -5.64 0.89
C VAL A 239 7.43 -5.89 -0.62
N VAL A 240 8.51 -5.58 -1.36
CA VAL A 240 8.54 -5.63 -2.82
C VAL A 240 8.25 -7.03 -3.35
N GLY A 241 8.85 -8.08 -2.78
CA GLY A 241 8.67 -9.45 -3.24
C GLY A 241 7.20 -9.90 -3.22
N ALA A 242 6.48 -9.59 -2.14
CA ALA A 242 5.05 -9.90 -2.04
C ALA A 242 4.22 -9.09 -3.04
N ALA A 243 4.56 -7.81 -3.26
CA ALA A 243 3.88 -6.96 -4.23
C ALA A 243 4.11 -7.43 -5.67
N VAL A 244 5.33 -7.82 -6.04
CA VAL A 244 5.64 -8.43 -7.33
C VAL A 244 4.85 -9.73 -7.53
N TYR A 245 4.86 -10.63 -6.53
CA TYR A 245 4.07 -11.87 -6.57
C TYR A 245 2.60 -11.59 -6.87
N LEU A 246 1.96 -10.67 -6.14
CA LEU A 246 0.54 -10.34 -6.33
C LEU A 246 0.25 -9.55 -7.61
N SER A 247 1.24 -8.87 -8.19
CA SER A 247 1.13 -8.12 -9.45
C SER A 247 1.27 -9.02 -10.68
N THR A 248 1.77 -10.23 -10.53
CA THR A 248 2.09 -11.15 -11.62
C THR A 248 1.12 -12.32 -11.73
N ASP A 249 1.19 -13.08 -12.81
CA ASP A 249 0.37 -14.28 -13.01
C ASP A 249 0.78 -15.45 -12.10
N LEU A 250 1.89 -15.33 -11.35
CA LEU A 250 2.25 -16.26 -10.29
C LEU A 250 1.15 -16.41 -9.23
N SER A 251 0.36 -15.36 -9.03
CA SER A 251 -0.75 -15.32 -8.08
C SER A 251 -2.13 -15.42 -8.76
N SER A 252 -2.21 -15.97 -9.98
CA SER A 252 -3.47 -16.04 -10.74
C SER A 252 -4.60 -16.78 -10.04
N TRP A 253 -4.28 -17.68 -9.09
CA TRP A 253 -5.26 -18.42 -8.25
C TRP A 253 -5.31 -17.91 -6.80
N VAL A 254 -4.90 -16.65 -6.57
CA VAL A 254 -4.85 -16.04 -5.22
C VAL A 254 -5.71 -14.79 -5.20
N THR A 255 -6.79 -14.83 -4.42
CA THR A 255 -7.66 -13.68 -4.15
C THR A 255 -8.22 -13.75 -2.73
N GLY A 256 -8.52 -12.61 -2.11
CA GLY A 256 -9.03 -12.50 -0.75
C GLY A 256 -7.97 -12.76 0.33
N GLN A 257 -6.69 -12.91 -0.03
CA GLN A 257 -5.62 -13.28 0.89
C GLN A 257 -4.90 -12.04 1.46
N ASN A 258 -4.30 -12.24 2.63
CA ASN A 258 -3.42 -11.29 3.27
C ASN A 258 -2.03 -11.91 3.45
N ILE A 259 -1.03 -11.39 2.74
CA ILE A 259 0.37 -11.83 2.88
C ILE A 259 1.01 -11.02 4.00
N ILE A 260 1.37 -11.69 5.09
CA ILE A 260 2.05 -11.08 6.22
C ILE A 260 3.56 -11.07 5.94
N VAL A 261 4.18 -9.89 6.03
CA VAL A 261 5.62 -9.67 5.79
C VAL A 261 6.19 -8.96 7.01
N ASP A 262 6.45 -9.69 8.07
CA ASP A 262 6.75 -9.13 9.40
C ASP A 262 7.98 -9.74 10.09
N GLY A 263 8.72 -10.60 9.39
CA GLY A 263 9.87 -11.31 9.97
C GLY A 263 9.51 -12.33 11.06
N GLY A 264 8.22 -12.72 11.11
CA GLY A 264 7.67 -13.64 12.10
C GLY A 264 7.24 -12.95 13.40
N TRP A 265 7.13 -11.61 13.43
CA TRP A 265 6.77 -10.85 14.64
C TRP A 265 5.43 -11.29 15.25
N GLY A 266 4.48 -11.73 14.43
CA GLY A 266 3.13 -12.11 14.86
C GLY A 266 2.88 -13.61 15.03
N VAL A 267 3.91 -14.46 15.12
CA VAL A 267 3.71 -15.93 15.20
C VAL A 267 3.64 -16.48 16.62
N TRP A 268 3.81 -15.66 17.66
CA TRP A 268 3.69 -16.00 19.09
C TRP A 268 2.94 -14.95 19.90
#